data_fc0285af39b73e438f063e92f5cb0b06
#
_entry.id   fc0285af39b73e438f063e92f5cb0b06
#
_cell.length_a   1.000
_cell.length_b   1.000
_cell.length_c   1.000
_cell.angle_alpha   90.00
_cell.angle_beta   90.00
_cell.angle_gamma   90.00
#
_symmetry.space_group_name_H-M   'P 1'
#
loop_
_entity.id
_entity.type
_entity.pdbx_description
1 polymer ?
#
loop_
_entity_poly.entity_id
_entity_poly.type
_entity_poly.pdbx_seq_one_letter_code
_entity_poly.pdbx_strand_id
1 'polypeptide(L)'
;MKNSPKLLNLMNIKEKLTKYLDLIKSLEHPMHQDDILKFMYLLKRDRLSSGPYPKVSLFEAANRIFSDLVIWLGVKQLLNDRMVDNTRLPFTEYKVRFSVRAGHDLEADSGTVHLIGEAFHVAPSLYKKKLADTVKKLQDKNADYKLIIFNSDALENHDRDPEKSNPSMLYLPVYVPKTLNEISNLI
;
A
#
# COMPACT_ATOMS: atom_id res chain seq x y z
N MET A 1 11.89 -0.82 12.94
CA MET A 1 10.76 -1.74 13.26
C MET A 1 11.17 -3.13 12.80
N LYS A 2 11.00 -4.18 13.63
CA LYS A 2 11.22 -5.56 13.17
C LYS A 2 10.20 -5.88 12.08
N ASN A 3 10.65 -6.41 10.95
CA ASN A 3 9.83 -6.75 9.76
C ASN A 3 8.90 -7.97 9.99
N SER A 4 8.32 -8.10 11.18
CA SER A 4 7.35 -9.14 11.45
C SER A 4 6.00 -8.78 10.83
N PRO A 5 5.28 -9.76 10.25
CA PRO A 5 3.94 -9.54 9.74
C PRO A 5 3.02 -8.97 10.83
N LYS A 6 2.10 -8.09 10.42
CA LYS A 6 1.06 -7.55 11.31
C LYS A 6 -0.28 -8.18 10.95
N LEU A 7 -1.00 -8.65 11.95
CA LEU A 7 -2.36 -9.13 11.81
C LEU A 7 -3.33 -7.96 11.99
N LEU A 8 -4.17 -7.72 10.98
CA LEU A 8 -5.13 -6.62 10.93
C LEU A 8 -6.56 -7.17 10.86
N ASN A 9 -7.42 -6.64 11.73
CA ASN A 9 -8.86 -6.91 11.77
C ASN A 9 -9.62 -5.65 12.18
N LEU A 10 -10.96 -5.69 12.16
CA LEU A 10 -11.81 -4.55 12.51
C LEU A 10 -11.52 -3.96 13.90
N MET A 11 -11.10 -4.77 14.88
CA MET A 11 -10.85 -4.32 16.24
C MET A 11 -9.58 -3.51 16.39
N ASN A 12 -8.57 -3.73 15.53
CA ASN A 12 -7.22 -3.16 15.72
C ASN A 12 -6.74 -2.25 14.59
N ILE A 13 -7.38 -2.28 13.44
CA ILE A 13 -6.88 -1.56 12.26
C ILE A 13 -6.85 -0.04 12.48
N LYS A 14 -7.89 0.51 13.10
CA LYS A 14 -7.96 1.94 13.42
C LYS A 14 -6.79 2.39 14.30
N GLU A 15 -6.59 1.73 15.43
CA GLU A 15 -5.50 2.05 16.36
C GLU A 15 -4.12 1.94 15.70
N LYS A 16 -3.90 0.86 14.98
CA LYS A 16 -2.61 0.62 14.32
C LYS A 16 -2.32 1.60 13.19
N LEU A 17 -3.35 1.97 12.41
CA LEU A 17 -3.21 3.00 11.38
C LEU A 17 -2.96 4.37 12.00
N THR A 18 -3.68 4.76 13.07
CA THR A 18 -3.40 6.01 13.79
C THR A 18 -1.95 6.09 14.26
N LYS A 19 -1.42 5.03 14.89
CA LYS A 19 -0.01 4.97 15.30
C LYS A 19 0.96 5.13 14.12
N TYR A 20 0.60 4.58 12.96
CA TYR A 20 1.41 4.74 11.75
C TYR A 20 1.38 6.20 11.24
N LEU A 21 0.23 6.86 11.25
CA LEU A 21 0.11 8.29 10.91
C LEU A 21 0.90 9.19 11.86
N ASP A 22 0.92 8.87 13.15
CA ASP A 22 1.72 9.63 14.13
C ASP A 22 3.23 9.49 13.85
N LEU A 23 3.70 8.34 13.37
CA LEU A 23 5.07 8.19 12.89
C LEU A 23 5.34 9.04 11.63
N ILE A 24 4.37 9.16 10.72
CA ILE A 24 4.51 10.07 9.57
C ILE A 24 4.57 11.52 10.03
N LYS A 25 3.73 11.94 10.99
CA LYS A 25 3.75 13.31 11.54
C LYS A 25 5.08 13.68 12.21
N SER A 26 5.80 12.67 12.73
CA SER A 26 7.11 12.88 13.36
C SER A 26 8.27 13.03 12.37
N LEU A 27 8.00 12.99 11.05
CA LEU A 27 9.03 13.20 10.05
C LEU A 27 9.56 14.64 10.10
N GLU A 28 10.85 14.77 10.31
CA GLU A 28 11.57 16.03 10.13
C GLU A 28 11.81 16.23 8.63
N HIS A 29 11.35 17.37 8.09
CA HIS A 29 11.50 17.65 6.68
C HIS A 29 12.18 19.02 6.44
N PRO A 30 13.13 19.09 5.52
CA PRO A 30 13.84 20.32 5.19
C PRO A 30 12.99 21.21 4.24
N MET A 31 11.93 21.87 4.76
CA MET A 31 11.01 22.64 3.92
C MET A 31 11.53 24.04 3.51
N HIS A 32 12.64 24.51 4.05
CA HIS A 32 13.19 25.83 3.75
C HIS A 32 14.62 25.72 3.23
N GLN A 33 14.77 25.64 1.92
CA GLN A 33 16.04 25.72 1.23
C GLN A 33 15.91 26.73 0.08
N ASP A 34 16.74 27.75 0.08
CA ASP A 34 16.77 28.80 -0.97
C ASP A 34 17.40 28.28 -2.27
N ASP A 35 18.17 27.19 -2.21
CA ASP A 35 18.82 26.57 -3.36
C ASP A 35 18.10 25.28 -3.75
N ILE A 36 17.50 25.27 -4.94
CA ILE A 36 16.74 24.14 -5.48
C ILE A 36 17.59 22.88 -5.66
N LEU A 37 18.84 23.00 -6.09
CA LEU A 37 19.72 21.84 -6.26
C LEU A 37 20.10 21.24 -4.91
N LYS A 38 20.36 22.10 -3.92
CA LYS A 38 20.59 21.65 -2.54
C LYS A 38 19.36 20.94 -1.97
N PHE A 39 18.18 21.49 -2.18
CA PHE A 39 16.92 20.82 -1.80
C PHE A 39 16.79 19.44 -2.46
N MET A 40 17.00 19.34 -3.77
CA MET A 40 16.91 18.06 -4.50
C MET A 40 17.97 17.06 -4.02
N TYR A 41 19.16 17.55 -3.65
CA TYR A 41 20.21 16.70 -3.08
C TYR A 41 19.80 16.14 -1.72
N LEU A 42 19.31 17.00 -0.81
CA LEU A 42 18.81 16.61 0.51
C LEU A 42 17.68 15.60 0.39
N LEU A 43 16.69 15.87 -0.47
CA LEU A 43 15.57 14.98 -0.72
C LEU A 43 16.01 13.56 -1.10
N LYS A 44 17.06 13.43 -1.92
CA LYS A 44 17.54 12.13 -2.46
C LYS A 44 18.63 11.47 -1.63
N ARG A 45 19.39 12.20 -0.82
CA ARG A 45 20.62 11.72 -0.20
C ARG A 45 20.63 11.76 1.31
N ASP A 46 20.05 12.79 1.90
CA ASP A 46 20.02 12.92 3.36
C ASP A 46 19.13 11.84 3.96
N ARG A 47 19.60 11.27 5.05
CA ARG A 47 18.90 10.19 5.73
C ARG A 47 18.06 10.76 6.86
N LEU A 48 16.80 10.34 6.88
CA LEU A 48 15.85 10.69 7.94
C LEU A 48 16.33 10.17 9.30
N SER A 49 16.12 10.95 10.35
CA SER A 49 16.35 10.58 11.74
C SER A 49 15.09 9.97 12.40
N SER A 50 13.91 10.27 11.87
CA SER A 50 12.60 9.94 12.44
C SER A 50 11.63 9.34 11.42
N GLY A 51 10.40 9.06 11.84
CA GLY A 51 9.34 8.54 10.99
C GLY A 51 9.33 7.00 10.85
N PRO A 52 8.48 6.47 9.95
CA PRO A 52 8.34 5.02 9.76
C PRO A 52 9.59 4.36 9.19
N TYR A 53 10.38 5.13 8.43
CA TYR A 53 11.57 4.65 7.72
C TYR A 53 12.80 5.51 8.03
N PRO A 54 13.35 5.42 9.26
CA PRO A 54 14.60 6.10 9.58
C PRO A 54 15.76 5.50 8.78
N LYS A 55 16.80 6.29 8.54
CA LYS A 55 18.05 5.92 7.84
C LYS A 55 17.92 5.75 6.30
N VAL A 56 16.79 6.11 5.72
CA VAL A 56 16.63 6.22 4.26
C VAL A 56 16.39 7.69 3.88
N SER A 57 16.52 8.01 2.60
CA SER A 57 16.25 9.38 2.12
C SER A 57 14.74 9.68 2.20
N LEU A 58 14.38 10.97 2.22
CA LEU A 58 12.97 11.38 2.20
C LEU A 58 12.26 10.87 0.93
N PHE A 59 12.94 10.85 -0.20
CA PHE A 59 12.41 10.30 -1.46
C PHE A 59 12.08 8.81 -1.34
N GLU A 60 12.99 8.03 -0.75
CA GLU A 60 12.77 6.59 -0.54
C GLU A 60 11.69 6.34 0.51
N ALA A 61 11.68 7.12 1.60
CA ALA A 61 10.65 7.04 2.63
C ALA A 61 9.26 7.34 2.06
N ALA A 62 9.12 8.38 1.23
CA ALA A 62 7.86 8.74 0.59
C ALA A 62 7.31 7.58 -0.25
N ASN A 63 8.12 6.97 -1.10
CA ASN A 63 7.71 5.82 -1.92
C ASN A 63 7.22 4.65 -1.07
N ARG A 64 7.88 4.37 0.06
CA ARG A 64 7.48 3.30 0.98
C ARG A 64 6.20 3.66 1.74
N ILE A 65 6.10 4.90 2.24
CA ILE A 65 4.93 5.38 2.98
C ILE A 65 3.67 5.32 2.12
N PHE A 66 3.73 5.78 0.87
CA PHE A 66 2.58 5.73 -0.02
C PHE A 66 2.16 4.29 -0.34
N SER A 67 3.11 3.38 -0.54
CA SER A 67 2.81 1.95 -0.71
C SER A 67 2.18 1.35 0.55
N ASP A 68 2.68 1.70 1.73
CA ASP A 68 2.10 1.27 3.00
C ASP A 68 0.68 1.81 3.19
N LEU A 69 0.42 3.07 2.81
CA LEU A 69 -0.92 3.66 2.89
C LEU A 69 -1.91 2.93 1.98
N VAL A 70 -1.49 2.49 0.80
CA VAL A 70 -2.32 1.63 -0.08
C VAL A 70 -2.68 0.33 0.64
N ILE A 71 -1.74 -0.32 1.34
CA ILE A 71 -2.02 -1.53 2.12
C ILE A 71 -3.00 -1.22 3.26
N TRP A 72 -2.74 -0.17 4.06
CA TRP A 72 -3.59 0.19 5.19
C TRP A 72 -5.03 0.49 4.80
N LEU A 73 -5.22 1.33 3.79
CA LEU A 73 -6.54 1.77 3.34
C LEU A 73 -7.26 0.63 2.60
N GLY A 74 -6.54 -0.15 1.79
CA GLY A 74 -7.09 -1.33 1.12
C GLY A 74 -7.56 -2.38 2.10
N VAL A 75 -6.76 -2.73 3.11
CA VAL A 75 -7.19 -3.70 4.14
C VAL A 75 -8.37 -3.17 4.95
N LYS A 76 -8.40 -1.87 5.26
CA LYS A 76 -9.55 -1.26 5.94
C LYS A 76 -10.82 -1.39 5.11
N GLN A 77 -10.75 -1.13 3.81
CA GLN A 77 -11.87 -1.32 2.90
C GLN A 77 -12.30 -2.79 2.83
N LEU A 78 -11.36 -3.74 2.67
CA LEU A 78 -11.64 -5.18 2.67
C LEU A 78 -12.33 -5.66 3.94
N LEU A 79 -11.93 -5.16 5.10
CA LEU A 79 -12.54 -5.54 6.39
C LEU A 79 -13.97 -5.00 6.53
N ASN A 80 -14.25 -3.79 6.01
CA ASN A 80 -15.57 -3.18 6.07
C ASN A 80 -16.53 -3.79 5.05
N ASP A 81 -16.12 -3.84 3.79
CA ASP A 81 -17.01 -4.15 2.67
C ASP A 81 -17.06 -5.65 2.37
N ARG A 82 -15.95 -6.36 2.62
CA ARG A 82 -15.76 -7.78 2.30
C ARG A 82 -16.03 -8.11 0.82
N MET A 83 -15.88 -7.14 -0.05
CA MET A 83 -16.18 -7.25 -1.49
C MET A 83 -15.06 -6.65 -2.31
N VAL A 84 -14.70 -7.32 -3.41
CA VAL A 84 -13.84 -6.80 -4.48
C VAL A 84 -14.43 -7.28 -5.80
N ASP A 85 -14.70 -6.39 -6.76
CA ASP A 85 -15.19 -6.73 -8.10
C ASP A 85 -16.38 -7.72 -8.08
N ASN A 86 -17.39 -7.50 -7.28
CA ASN A 86 -18.53 -8.42 -7.07
C ASN A 86 -18.18 -9.76 -6.41
N THR A 87 -16.94 -10.00 -6.02
CA THR A 87 -16.51 -11.20 -5.29
C THR A 87 -16.54 -10.94 -3.79
N ARG A 88 -17.32 -11.74 -3.06
CA ARG A 88 -17.35 -11.70 -1.60
C ARG A 88 -16.18 -12.49 -1.03
N LEU A 89 -15.37 -11.83 -0.18
CA LEU A 89 -14.23 -12.44 0.49
C LEU A 89 -14.62 -12.88 1.90
N PRO A 90 -14.31 -14.13 2.30
CA PRO A 90 -14.74 -14.67 3.60
C PRO A 90 -13.86 -14.27 4.78
N PHE A 91 -12.85 -13.42 4.55
CA PHE A 91 -11.82 -13.12 5.54
C PHE A 91 -12.26 -12.04 6.53
N THR A 92 -11.94 -12.25 7.81
CA THR A 92 -12.17 -11.32 8.92
C THR A 92 -10.89 -10.68 9.44
N GLU A 93 -9.75 -11.17 8.97
CA GLU A 93 -8.44 -10.63 9.30
C GLU A 93 -7.44 -10.84 8.16
N TYR A 94 -6.46 -9.98 8.10
CA TYR A 94 -5.41 -9.97 7.08
C TYR A 94 -4.04 -9.85 7.74
N LYS A 95 -3.11 -10.68 7.30
CA LYS A 95 -1.71 -10.62 7.66
C LYS A 95 -0.98 -9.77 6.66
N VAL A 96 -0.45 -8.62 7.08
CA VAL A 96 0.22 -7.65 6.20
C VAL A 96 1.71 -7.55 6.49
N ARG A 97 2.48 -7.26 5.46
CA ARG A 97 3.91 -6.98 5.52
C ARG A 97 4.21 -5.65 4.84
N PHE A 98 4.93 -4.79 5.55
CA PHE A 98 5.33 -3.49 5.05
C PHE A 98 6.80 -3.51 4.64
N SER A 99 7.10 -3.02 3.42
CA SER A 99 8.48 -2.87 2.92
C SER A 99 9.38 -4.10 3.04
N VAL A 100 8.87 -5.29 2.77
CA VAL A 100 9.64 -6.54 2.84
C VAL A 100 10.03 -7.01 1.44
N ARG A 101 11.23 -7.54 1.30
CA ARG A 101 11.72 -8.08 0.03
C ARG A 101 11.21 -9.50 -0.26
N ALA A 102 10.72 -10.22 0.74
CA ALA A 102 10.28 -11.61 0.61
C ALA A 102 8.84 -11.80 1.11
N GLY A 103 8.09 -12.65 0.40
CA GLY A 103 6.68 -12.93 0.69
C GLY A 103 5.73 -12.01 -0.05
N HIS A 104 4.45 -12.07 0.33
CA HIS A 104 3.40 -11.22 -0.19
C HIS A 104 3.15 -10.05 0.75
N ASP A 105 2.70 -8.92 0.21
CA ASP A 105 2.33 -7.74 1.02
C ASP A 105 1.09 -8.05 1.87
N LEU A 106 0.22 -8.94 1.39
CA LEU A 106 -1.03 -9.32 2.03
C LEU A 106 -1.25 -10.83 1.95
N GLU A 107 -1.69 -11.44 3.03
CA GLU A 107 -2.16 -12.82 3.11
C GLU A 107 -3.42 -12.90 3.98
N ALA A 108 -4.37 -13.77 3.65
CA ALA A 108 -5.50 -14.10 4.50
C ALA A 108 -5.86 -15.57 4.36
N ASP A 109 -6.38 -16.17 5.44
CA ASP A 109 -6.79 -17.57 5.49
C ASP A 109 -8.09 -17.70 6.28
N SER A 110 -9.04 -18.44 5.77
CA SER A 110 -10.30 -18.76 6.46
C SER A 110 -10.39 -20.23 6.88
N GLY A 111 -9.30 -20.99 6.75
CA GLY A 111 -9.26 -22.42 6.96
C GLY A 111 -9.71 -23.26 5.76
N THR A 112 -10.51 -22.70 4.86
CA THR A 112 -10.99 -23.39 3.63
C THR A 112 -10.45 -22.75 2.36
N VAL A 113 -10.17 -21.46 2.38
CA VAL A 113 -9.66 -20.70 1.24
C VAL A 113 -8.53 -19.77 1.68
N HIS A 114 -7.57 -19.60 0.78
CA HIS A 114 -6.38 -18.79 0.98
C HIS A 114 -6.31 -17.64 -0.02
N LEU A 115 -5.92 -16.45 0.47
CA LEU A 115 -5.68 -15.25 -0.33
C LEU A 115 -4.24 -14.80 -0.20
N ILE A 116 -3.65 -14.45 -1.33
CA ILE A 116 -2.39 -13.70 -1.41
C ILE A 116 -2.61 -12.39 -2.14
N GLY A 117 -1.86 -11.36 -1.78
CA GLY A 117 -1.98 -10.06 -2.44
C GLY A 117 -0.69 -9.27 -2.47
N GLU A 118 -0.62 -8.40 -3.46
CA GLU A 118 0.44 -7.40 -3.63
C GLU A 118 -0.17 -6.02 -3.65
N ALA A 119 0.56 -5.04 -3.15
CA ALA A 119 0.11 -3.66 -3.12
C ALA A 119 1.21 -2.72 -3.65
N PHE A 120 0.79 -1.67 -4.36
CA PHE A 120 1.73 -0.66 -4.83
C PHE A 120 1.08 0.73 -4.97
N HIS A 121 1.90 1.75 -4.85
CA HIS A 121 1.59 3.13 -5.23
C HIS A 121 2.51 3.55 -6.36
N VAL A 122 1.96 4.01 -7.47
CA VAL A 122 2.72 4.43 -8.66
C VAL A 122 2.09 5.64 -9.34
N ALA A 123 2.91 6.40 -10.07
CA ALA A 123 2.41 7.41 -10.99
C ALA A 123 1.67 6.75 -12.18
N PRO A 124 0.69 7.43 -12.80
CA PRO A 124 -0.06 6.90 -13.93
C PRO A 124 0.82 6.38 -15.06
N SER A 125 1.91 7.07 -15.39
CA SER A 125 2.86 6.66 -16.44
C SER A 125 3.55 5.31 -16.20
N LEU A 126 3.62 4.84 -14.96
CA LEU A 126 4.26 3.59 -14.58
C LEU A 126 3.26 2.46 -14.32
N TYR A 127 1.96 2.76 -14.32
CA TYR A 127 0.91 1.83 -13.92
C TYR A 127 0.92 0.53 -14.70
N LYS A 128 0.88 0.60 -16.05
CA LYS A 128 0.82 -0.60 -16.91
C LYS A 128 1.98 -1.55 -16.68
N LYS A 129 3.20 -1.01 -16.58
CA LYS A 129 4.39 -1.82 -16.33
C LYS A 129 4.31 -2.46 -14.94
N LYS A 130 3.99 -1.67 -13.92
CA LYS A 130 3.91 -2.16 -12.54
C LYS A 130 2.83 -3.21 -12.38
N LEU A 131 1.67 -3.02 -13.00
CA LEU A 131 0.58 -4.00 -13.00
C LEU A 131 1.03 -5.32 -13.64
N ALA A 132 1.62 -5.28 -14.84
CA ALA A 132 2.08 -6.47 -15.54
C ALA A 132 3.13 -7.25 -14.73
N ASP A 133 4.10 -6.56 -14.12
CA ASP A 133 5.11 -7.18 -13.26
C ASP A 133 4.46 -7.84 -12.01
N THR A 134 3.43 -7.20 -11.45
CA THR A 134 2.70 -7.71 -10.27
C THR A 134 1.84 -8.92 -10.63
N VAL A 135 1.12 -8.88 -11.75
CA VAL A 135 0.36 -10.02 -12.29
C VAL A 135 1.28 -11.22 -12.46
N LYS A 136 2.43 -11.04 -13.13
CA LYS A 136 3.42 -12.10 -13.33
C LYS A 136 3.93 -12.68 -11.99
N LYS A 137 4.13 -11.85 -10.97
CA LYS A 137 4.55 -12.31 -9.63
C LYS A 137 3.53 -13.22 -8.97
N LEU A 138 2.22 -12.95 -9.17
CA LEU A 138 1.13 -13.70 -8.56
C LEU A 138 0.63 -14.87 -9.41
N GLN A 139 0.80 -14.83 -10.71
CA GLN A 139 0.17 -15.74 -11.67
C GLN A 139 0.37 -17.21 -11.31
N ASP A 140 1.62 -17.62 -11.02
CA ASP A 140 1.98 -19.03 -10.77
C ASP A 140 1.91 -19.40 -9.28
N LYS A 141 1.36 -18.55 -8.43
CA LYS A 141 1.22 -18.83 -7.01
C LYS A 141 -0.04 -19.64 -6.74
N ASN A 142 0.06 -20.58 -5.81
CA ASN A 142 -1.09 -21.39 -5.39
C ASN A 142 -1.87 -20.61 -4.31
N ALA A 143 -3.03 -20.06 -4.69
CA ALA A 143 -3.99 -19.41 -3.81
C ALA A 143 -5.36 -19.37 -4.49
N ASP A 144 -6.42 -19.43 -3.70
CA ASP A 144 -7.81 -19.37 -4.20
C ASP A 144 -8.15 -17.95 -4.69
N TYR A 145 -7.62 -16.94 -3.99
CA TYR A 145 -7.77 -15.54 -4.37
C TYR A 145 -6.40 -14.88 -4.53
N LYS A 146 -6.23 -14.14 -5.62
CA LYS A 146 -5.07 -13.32 -5.89
C LYS A 146 -5.51 -11.88 -6.02
N LEU A 147 -4.99 -11.00 -5.16
CA LEU A 147 -5.44 -9.62 -5.04
C LEU A 147 -4.32 -8.64 -5.37
N ILE A 148 -4.64 -7.63 -6.16
CA ILE A 148 -3.75 -6.49 -6.44
C ILE A 148 -4.42 -5.22 -5.92
N ILE A 149 -3.77 -4.55 -4.96
CA ILE A 149 -4.23 -3.27 -4.40
C ILE A 149 -3.33 -2.16 -4.95
N PHE A 150 -3.92 -1.07 -5.41
CA PHE A 150 -3.15 0.05 -5.96
C PHE A 150 -3.87 1.39 -5.77
N ASN A 151 -3.13 2.49 -5.88
CA ASN A 151 -3.70 3.83 -5.79
C ASN A 151 -4.61 4.12 -6.99
N SER A 152 -5.83 4.61 -6.72
CA SER A 152 -6.85 4.83 -7.77
C SER A 152 -6.47 5.90 -8.79
N ASP A 153 -5.68 6.90 -8.39
CA ASP A 153 -5.17 7.95 -9.30
C ASP A 153 -4.13 7.41 -10.32
N ALA A 154 -3.59 6.20 -10.10
CA ALA A 154 -2.79 5.53 -11.13
C ALA A 154 -3.59 5.20 -12.41
N LEU A 155 -4.93 5.18 -12.32
CA LEU A 155 -5.82 4.99 -13.47
C LEU A 155 -6.03 6.27 -14.29
N GLU A 156 -5.64 7.44 -13.80
CA GLU A 156 -5.73 8.69 -14.56
C GLU A 156 -5.04 8.53 -15.94
N ASN A 157 -5.77 8.84 -17.00
CA ASN A 157 -5.36 8.66 -18.41
C ASN A 157 -5.27 7.20 -18.91
N HIS A 158 -5.82 6.26 -18.17
CA HIS A 158 -5.98 4.89 -18.65
C HIS A 158 -7.46 4.56 -18.77
N ASP A 159 -7.96 4.42 -20.00
CA ASP A 159 -9.32 3.93 -20.31
C ASP A 159 -9.47 2.46 -19.93
N ARG A 160 -9.24 2.12 -18.64
CA ARG A 160 -9.19 0.72 -18.42
C ARG A 160 -9.52 0.20 -17.06
N ASP A 161 -10.48 -0.60 -17.16
CA ASP A 161 -10.81 -1.71 -16.26
C ASP A 161 -9.65 -2.73 -16.23
N PRO A 162 -8.92 -2.85 -15.12
CA PRO A 162 -7.86 -3.86 -14.99
C PRO A 162 -8.39 -5.29 -15.05
N GLU A 163 -9.70 -5.52 -14.84
CA GLU A 163 -10.35 -6.83 -14.89
C GLU A 163 -10.13 -7.57 -16.21
N LYS A 164 -9.99 -6.83 -17.31
CA LYS A 164 -9.77 -7.43 -18.63
C LYS A 164 -8.36 -7.98 -18.83
N SER A 165 -7.44 -7.67 -17.95
CA SER A 165 -6.05 -8.10 -18.09
C SER A 165 -5.80 -9.52 -17.59
N ASN A 166 -6.49 -9.97 -16.54
CA ASN A 166 -6.43 -11.35 -16.05
C ASN A 166 -7.64 -11.67 -15.16
N PRO A 167 -8.60 -12.48 -15.64
CA PRO A 167 -9.83 -12.79 -14.91
C PRO A 167 -9.62 -13.64 -13.65
N SER A 168 -8.43 -14.19 -13.44
CA SER A 168 -8.10 -14.95 -12.22
C SER A 168 -7.60 -14.05 -11.07
N MET A 169 -7.58 -12.74 -11.26
CA MET A 169 -7.11 -11.78 -10.27
C MET A 169 -8.19 -10.78 -9.89
N LEU A 170 -8.19 -10.40 -8.63
CA LEU A 170 -9.03 -9.32 -8.08
C LEU A 170 -8.23 -8.03 -8.05
N TYR A 171 -8.87 -6.91 -8.36
CA TYR A 171 -8.25 -5.61 -8.44
C TYR A 171 -8.96 -4.62 -7.52
N LEU A 172 -8.23 -4.01 -6.60
CA LEU A 172 -8.77 -3.05 -5.63
C LEU A 172 -8.08 -1.69 -5.79
N PRO A 173 -8.68 -0.77 -6.56
CA PRO A 173 -8.22 0.62 -6.57
C PRO A 173 -8.59 1.30 -5.25
N VAL A 174 -7.61 1.96 -4.62
CA VAL A 174 -7.77 2.62 -3.33
C VAL A 174 -7.47 4.10 -3.47
N TYR A 175 -8.38 4.94 -3.02
CA TYR A 175 -8.11 6.38 -2.93
C TYR A 175 -7.13 6.64 -1.78
N VAL A 176 -5.98 7.21 -2.10
CA VAL A 176 -4.98 7.65 -1.12
C VAL A 176 -5.08 9.17 -0.99
N PRO A 177 -5.57 9.70 0.13
CA PRO A 177 -5.70 11.14 0.34
C PRO A 177 -4.35 11.87 0.30
N LYS A 178 -4.39 13.14 -0.11
CA LYS A 178 -3.19 13.98 -0.24
C LYS A 178 -2.69 14.55 1.09
N THR A 179 -3.54 14.56 2.12
CA THR A 179 -3.19 15.12 3.44
C THR A 179 -3.45 14.14 4.57
N LEU A 180 -2.67 14.27 5.65
CA LEU A 180 -2.86 13.45 6.86
C LEU A 180 -4.22 13.69 7.52
N ASN A 181 -4.75 14.92 7.43
CA ASN A 181 -6.07 15.23 7.98
C ASN A 181 -7.18 14.49 7.23
N GLU A 182 -7.13 14.44 5.91
CA GLU A 182 -8.07 13.66 5.11
C GLU A 182 -8.00 12.16 5.47
N ILE A 183 -6.79 11.60 5.62
CA ILE A 183 -6.64 10.20 6.04
C ILE A 183 -7.23 10.00 7.44
N SER A 184 -6.98 10.93 8.37
CA SER A 184 -7.51 10.84 9.74
C SER A 184 -9.05 10.85 9.77
N ASN A 185 -9.69 11.56 8.85
CA ASN A 185 -11.14 11.60 8.72
C ASN A 185 -11.74 10.31 8.13
N LEU A 186 -10.93 9.50 7.44
CA LEU A 186 -11.35 8.19 6.92
C LEU A 186 -11.27 7.07 7.96
N ILE A 187 -10.61 7.28 9.10
CA ILE A 187 -10.40 6.27 10.15
C ILE A 187 -11.48 6.35 11.21
#